data_09b788cb04b3d6a3692fc62d7b630079
#
_entry.id   09b788cb04b3d6a3692fc62d7b630079
#
_cell.length_a   1.000
_cell.length_b   1.000
_cell.length_c   1.000
_cell.angle_alpha   90.00
_cell.angle_beta   90.00
_cell.angle_gamma   90.00
#
_symmetry.space_group_name_H-M   'P 1'
#
loop_
_entity.id
_entity.type
_entity.pdbx_description
1 polymer ?
#
loop_
_entity_poly.entity_id
_entity_poly.type
_entity_poly.pdbx_seq_one_letter_code
_entity_poly.pdbx_strand_id
1 'polypeptide(L)' 'MKHLQHFAPGQNLRLTEIGGERAFRRRLMELGFLPGTLVRLVRRVEVGGLVELEVRGSHIGLRGSEAGQLLFELER' A
#
# COMPACT_ATOMS: atom_id res chain seq x y z
N MET A 1 1.03 13.82 -0.45
CA MET A 1 0.38 12.51 -0.31
C MET A 1 -0.23 12.10 -1.63
N LYS A 2 0.12 10.91 -2.10
CA LYS A 2 -0.34 10.43 -3.40
C LYS A 2 -0.72 8.96 -3.33
N HIS A 3 -1.59 8.54 -4.25
CA HIS A 3 -1.95 7.13 -4.41
C HIS A 3 -0.81 6.34 -5.07
N LEU A 4 -0.85 5.01 -4.94
CA LEU A 4 0.20 4.14 -5.47
C LEU A 4 0.46 4.30 -6.96
N GLN A 5 -0.54 4.69 -7.73
CA GLN A 5 -0.39 4.87 -9.18
C GLN A 5 0.66 5.93 -9.56
N HIS A 6 1.02 6.81 -8.63
CA HIS A 6 2.02 7.85 -8.84
C HIS A 6 3.45 7.38 -8.57
N PHE A 7 3.63 6.14 -8.17
CA PHE A 7 4.93 5.61 -7.79
C PHE A 7 5.31 4.42 -8.67
N ALA A 8 6.60 4.11 -8.71
CA ALA A 8 7.13 3.03 -9.53
C ALA A 8 7.55 1.83 -8.68
N PRO A 9 7.51 0.61 -9.25
CA PRO A 9 8.02 -0.56 -8.56
C PRO A 9 9.46 -0.35 -8.09
N GLY A 10 9.75 -0.85 -6.90
CA GLY A 10 11.07 -0.72 -6.27
C GLY A 10 11.20 0.47 -5.36
N GLN A 11 10.29 1.44 -5.45
CA GLN A 11 10.36 2.62 -4.59
C GLN A 11 9.92 2.30 -3.17
N ASN A 12 10.60 2.92 -2.21
CA ASN A 12 10.23 2.86 -0.81
C ASN A 12 9.32 4.03 -0.50
N LEU A 13 8.21 3.75 0.12
CA LEU A 13 7.16 4.73 0.40
C LEU A 13 6.84 4.73 1.89
N ARG A 14 6.34 5.86 2.37
CA ARG A 14 5.82 5.96 3.72
C ARG A 14 4.31 6.10 3.64
N LEU A 15 3.60 5.21 4.30
CA LEU A 15 2.14 5.27 4.37
C LEU A 15 1.74 6.49 5.21
N THR A 16 0.88 7.33 4.65
CA THR A 16 0.42 8.53 5.36
C THR A 16 -1.02 8.40 5.84
N GLU A 17 -1.87 7.74 5.06
CA GLU A 17 -3.28 7.67 5.40
C GLU A 17 -3.92 6.42 4.80
N ILE A 18 -4.87 5.85 5.53
CA ILE A 18 -5.72 4.75 5.07
C ILE A 18 -7.15 5.27 5.00
N GLY A 19 -7.72 5.31 3.80
CA GLY A 19 -9.13 5.65 3.62
C GLY A 19 -10.03 4.43 3.69
N GLY A 20 -11.30 4.62 3.31
CA GLY A 20 -12.25 3.55 3.25
C GLY A 20 -12.98 3.29 4.56
N GLU A 21 -13.72 2.20 4.60
CA GLU A 21 -14.54 1.84 5.74
C GLU A 21 -13.71 1.36 6.93
N ARG A 22 -14.31 1.47 8.12
CA ARG A 22 -13.66 1.11 9.36
C ARG A 22 -13.13 -0.32 9.39
N ALA A 23 -13.93 -1.28 8.91
CA ALA A 23 -13.54 -2.68 8.88
C ALA A 23 -12.34 -2.92 7.97
N PHE A 24 -12.34 -2.25 6.82
CA PHE A 24 -11.22 -2.31 5.88
C PHE A 24 -9.94 -1.75 6.50
N ARG A 25 -10.03 -0.57 7.12
CA ARG A 25 -8.87 0.05 7.77
C ARG A 25 -8.30 -0.84 8.87
N ARG A 26 -9.19 -1.42 9.69
CA ARG A 26 -8.77 -2.32 10.76
C ARG A 26 -8.01 -3.52 10.21
N ARG A 27 -8.54 -4.12 9.14
CA ARG A 27 -7.89 -5.28 8.51
C ARG A 27 -6.49 -4.94 8.02
N LEU A 28 -6.32 -3.78 7.39
CA LEU A 28 -5.02 -3.35 6.90
C LEU A 28 -4.05 -3.07 8.05
N MET A 29 -4.52 -2.46 9.11
CA MET A 29 -3.68 -2.22 10.29
C MET A 29 -3.20 -3.53 10.91
N GLU A 30 -4.06 -4.53 10.95
CA GLU A 30 -3.69 -5.85 11.46
C GLU A 30 -2.64 -6.53 10.58
N LEU A 31 -2.62 -6.22 9.29
CA LEU A 31 -1.61 -6.71 8.36
C LEU A 31 -0.30 -5.93 8.45
N GLY A 32 -0.26 -4.85 9.22
CA GLY A 32 0.94 -4.05 9.40
C GLY A 32 0.94 -2.72 8.68
N PHE A 33 -0.14 -2.36 8.00
CA PHE A 33 -0.26 -1.06 7.33
C PHE A 33 -0.70 -0.03 8.36
N LEU A 34 0.26 0.66 8.94
CA LEU A 34 0.00 1.73 9.90
C LEU A 34 0.53 3.04 9.34
N PRO A 35 -0.16 4.17 9.58
CA PRO A 35 0.40 5.47 9.19
C PRO A 35 1.81 5.62 9.76
N GLY A 36 2.73 6.05 8.92
CA GLY A 36 4.15 6.16 9.26
C GLY A 36 4.99 4.94 8.92
N THR A 37 4.37 3.82 8.55
CA THR A 37 5.10 2.59 8.22
C THR A 37 5.72 2.68 6.82
N LEU A 38 6.92 2.14 6.69
CA LEU A 38 7.56 2.02 5.38
C LEU A 38 6.96 0.86 4.60
N VAL A 39 6.67 1.12 3.33
CA VAL A 39 6.07 0.15 2.42
C VAL A 39 6.83 0.23 1.11
N ARG A 40 7.26 -0.90 0.57
CA ARG A 40 7.89 -0.92 -0.74
C ARG A 40 6.90 -1.43 -1.78
N LEU A 41 6.78 -0.69 -2.88
CA LEU A 41 5.99 -1.14 -4.02
C LEU A 41 6.82 -2.18 -4.77
N VAL A 42 6.38 -3.43 -4.73
CA VAL A 42 7.11 -4.52 -5.37
C VAL A 42 6.78 -4.59 -6.86
N ARG A 43 5.51 -4.72 -7.18
CA ARG A 43 5.05 -4.79 -8.58
C ARG A 43 3.54 -4.67 -8.68
N ARG A 44 3.10 -4.33 -9.89
CA ARG A 44 1.69 -4.37 -10.27
C ARG A 44 1.50 -5.59 -11.15
N VAL A 45 0.47 -6.38 -10.83
CA VAL A 45 0.11 -7.56 -11.62
C VAL A 45 -1.12 -7.20 -12.44
N GLU A 46 -0.96 -7.11 -13.75
CA GLU A 46 -2.06 -6.69 -14.64
C GLU A 46 -3.22 -7.67 -14.60
N VAL A 47 -2.92 -8.96 -14.63
CA VAL A 47 -3.96 -9.99 -14.55
C VAL A 47 -4.47 -10.02 -13.12
N GLY A 48 -5.76 -9.76 -12.94
CA GLY A 48 -6.38 -9.72 -11.63
C GLY A 48 -6.30 -8.39 -10.91
N GLY A 49 -5.55 -7.41 -11.47
CA GLY A 49 -5.48 -6.07 -10.90
C GLY A 49 -4.87 -6.01 -9.50
N LEU A 50 -3.93 -6.89 -9.20
CA LEU A 50 -3.29 -6.93 -7.90
C LEU A 50 -2.07 -6.03 -7.84
N VAL A 51 -1.84 -5.46 -6.66
CA VAL A 51 -0.62 -4.70 -6.36
C VAL A 51 0.09 -5.44 -5.22
N GLU A 52 1.34 -5.79 -5.44
CA GLU A 52 2.15 -6.46 -4.42
C GLU A 52 2.99 -5.43 -3.68
N LEU A 53 2.85 -5.43 -2.36
CA LEU A 53 3.56 -4.52 -1.46
C LEU A 53 4.35 -5.32 -0.44
N GLU A 54 5.48 -4.76 -0.02
CA GLU A 54 6.26 -5.35 1.06
C GLU A 54 6.17 -4.46 2.29
N VAL A 55 5.76 -5.06 3.40
CA VAL A 55 5.61 -4.40 4.69
C VAL A 55 6.30 -5.25 5.73
N ARG A 56 7.34 -4.69 6.38
CA ARG A 56 8.07 -5.40 7.45
C ARG A 56 8.55 -6.80 7.03
N GLY A 57 9.02 -6.91 5.79
CA GLY A 57 9.53 -8.17 5.26
C GLY A 57 8.46 -9.13 4.73
N SER A 58 7.18 -8.81 4.90
CA SER A 58 6.09 -9.63 4.37
C SER A 58 5.57 -9.06 3.07
N HIS A 59 5.27 -9.93 2.12
CA HIS A 59 4.69 -9.52 0.84
C HIS A 59 3.17 -9.68 0.93
N ILE A 60 2.46 -8.61 0.61
CA ILE A 60 1.01 -8.56 0.71
C ILE A 60 0.44 -8.10 -0.61
N GLY A 61 -0.53 -8.86 -1.15
CA GLY A 61 -1.23 -8.47 -2.36
C GLY A 61 -2.53 -7.76 -2.01
N LEU A 62 -2.74 -6.59 -2.61
CA LEU A 62 -3.99 -5.86 -2.48
C LEU A 62 -4.62 -5.72 -3.86
N ARG A 63 -5.95 -5.71 -3.90
CA ARG A 63 -6.65 -5.37 -5.14
C ARG A 63 -6.45 -3.90 -5.43
N GLY A 64 -6.51 -3.51 -6.70
CA GLY A 64 -6.35 -2.11 -7.08
C GLY A 64 -7.32 -1.19 -6.36
N SER A 65 -8.57 -1.61 -6.17
CA SER A 65 -9.56 -0.82 -5.44
C SER A 65 -9.20 -0.64 -3.96
N GLU A 66 -8.56 -1.64 -3.37
CA GLU A 66 -8.11 -1.56 -1.98
C GLU A 66 -6.88 -0.65 -1.87
N ALA A 67 -5.92 -0.85 -2.77
CA ALA A 67 -4.71 -0.03 -2.79
C ALA A 67 -5.05 1.44 -3.05
N GLY A 68 -6.10 1.70 -3.81
CA GLY A 68 -6.56 3.06 -4.09
C GLY A 68 -7.06 3.83 -2.87
N GLN A 69 -7.27 3.15 -1.74
CA GLN A 69 -7.69 3.81 -0.50
C GLN A 69 -6.49 4.30 0.32
N LEU A 70 -5.27 3.98 -0.11
CA LEU A 70 -4.06 4.32 0.63
C LEU A 70 -3.35 5.52 0.01
N LEU A 71 -2.80 6.37 0.87
CA LEU A 71 -1.99 7.50 0.43
C LEU A 71 -0.58 7.35 0.97
N PHE A 72 0.38 7.75 0.16
CA PHE A 72 1.81 7.57 0.46
C PHE A 72 2.61 8.81 0.14
N GLU A 73 3.80 8.87 0.71
CA GLU A 73 4.85 9.81 0.35
C GLU A 73 6.09 9.01 -0.01
N LEU A 74 6.88 9.56 -0.93
CA LEU A 74 8.15 8.93 -1.29
C LEU A 74 9.10 9.02 -0.10
N GLU A 75 9.68 7.90 0.29
CA GLU A 75 10.70 7.88 1.34
C GLU A 75 12.05 8.25 0.76
N ARG A 76 12.74 9.14 1.42
CA ARG A 76 14.05 9.63 0.97
C ARG A 76 15.17 9.23 1.90
#